data_f3f94536bd5cb354df12e551098b708b
#
_entry.id   f3f94536bd5cb354df12e551098b708b
#
_cell.length_a   1.000
_cell.length_b   1.000
_cell.length_c   1.000
_cell.angle_alpha   90.00
_cell.angle_beta   90.00
_cell.angle_gamma   90.00
#
_symmetry.space_group_name_H-M   'P 1'
#
loop_
_entity.id
_entity.type
_entity.pdbx_description
1 polymer ?
#
loop_
_entity_poly.entity_id
_entity_poly.type
_entity_poly.pdbx_seq_one_letter_code
_entity_poly.pdbx_strand_id
1 'polypeptide(L)'
;PIVIESMYQVLENLGFTKGNILEPSMGVGNFFGMLPENLNQSKLYGVELDSISGRIAKLLYPDANIQIKGFEKTDYPNDFFDVAIGNVPFGAYKVNDRQYDRYNFMIHDYFLAKTIDQLRPGGVAALITTKGTMDKASPEVRKYLAERADLLGAIRLPNTAFKANAGTEVSADILFFQKRESLTKEMPEWINLDSDVNGI
;
A
#
# COMPACT_ATOMS: atom_id res chain seq x y z
N PRO A 1 2.45 -16.47 3.58
CA PRO A 1 3.88 -16.38 3.22
C PRO A 1 4.07 -16.10 1.75
N ILE A 2 3.63 -16.99 0.83
CA ILE A 2 3.90 -16.91 -0.60
C ILE A 2 3.55 -15.55 -1.24
N VAL A 3 2.46 -14.91 -0.84
CA VAL A 3 2.08 -13.58 -1.36
C VAL A 3 3.13 -12.53 -1.00
N ILE A 4 3.61 -12.51 0.25
CA ILE A 4 4.62 -11.54 0.70
C ILE A 4 5.95 -11.78 -0.01
N GLU A 5 6.37 -13.05 -0.12
CA GLU A 5 7.59 -13.44 -0.86
C GLU A 5 7.52 -12.99 -2.31
N SER A 6 6.39 -13.23 -2.99
CA SER A 6 6.19 -12.80 -4.37
C SER A 6 6.21 -11.28 -4.52
N MET A 7 5.65 -10.54 -3.55
CA MET A 7 5.70 -9.07 -3.57
C MET A 7 7.13 -8.56 -3.44
N TYR A 8 7.95 -9.13 -2.57
CA TYR A 8 9.37 -8.78 -2.48
C TYR A 8 10.12 -9.15 -3.75
N GLN A 9 9.84 -10.32 -4.34
CA GLN A 9 10.47 -10.73 -5.61
C GLN A 9 10.20 -9.73 -6.73
N VAL A 10 8.99 -9.16 -6.80
CA VAL A 10 8.67 -8.10 -7.78
C VAL A 10 9.51 -6.85 -7.51
N LEU A 11 9.65 -6.42 -6.24
CA LEU A 11 10.48 -5.26 -5.90
C LEU A 11 11.94 -5.45 -6.28
N GLU A 12 12.50 -6.64 -6.04
CA GLU A 12 13.87 -6.99 -6.45
C GLU A 12 14.03 -6.99 -7.98
N ASN A 13 13.04 -7.56 -8.71
CA ASN A 13 13.04 -7.55 -10.17
C ASN A 13 12.92 -6.13 -10.76
N LEU A 14 12.30 -5.20 -10.04
CA LEU A 14 12.27 -3.78 -10.37
C LEU A 14 13.57 -3.04 -9.98
N GLY A 15 14.56 -3.74 -9.44
CA GLY A 15 15.89 -3.22 -9.14
C GLY A 15 16.05 -2.61 -7.75
N PHE A 16 15.08 -2.81 -6.84
CA PHE A 16 15.25 -2.35 -5.46
C PHE A 16 16.30 -3.20 -4.73
N THR A 17 17.27 -2.54 -4.11
CA THR A 17 18.37 -3.19 -3.39
C THR A 17 18.48 -2.75 -1.94
N LYS A 18 18.21 -1.48 -1.65
CA LYS A 18 18.19 -0.92 -0.30
C LYS A 18 17.56 0.47 -0.29
N GLY A 19 17.01 0.87 0.84
CA GLY A 19 16.44 2.20 1.04
C GLY A 19 15.53 2.26 2.26
N ASN A 20 14.67 3.27 2.29
CA ASN A 20 13.65 3.42 3.32
C ASN A 20 12.40 2.63 2.91
N ILE A 21 12.02 1.63 3.68
CA ILE A 21 10.83 0.80 3.45
C ILE A 21 9.75 1.17 4.46
N LEU A 22 8.55 1.50 3.96
CA LEU A 22 7.37 1.77 4.77
C LEU A 22 6.39 0.59 4.76
N GLU A 23 5.93 0.17 5.94
CA GLU A 23 4.73 -0.65 6.13
C GLU A 23 3.67 0.21 6.84
N PRO A 24 2.66 0.76 6.11
CA PRO A 24 1.78 1.80 6.65
C PRO A 24 0.70 1.26 7.61
N SER A 25 0.53 -0.06 7.67
CA SER A 25 -0.45 -0.76 8.52
C SER A 25 0.12 -2.14 8.86
N MET A 26 1.11 -2.15 9.78
CA MET A 26 2.02 -3.29 9.88
C MET A 26 1.52 -4.45 10.75
N GLY A 27 0.50 -4.26 11.58
CA GLY A 27 0.13 -5.28 12.56
C GLY A 27 1.31 -5.65 13.45
N VAL A 28 1.64 -6.91 13.48
CA VAL A 28 2.83 -7.43 14.20
C VAL A 28 4.10 -7.46 13.32
N GLY A 29 4.03 -6.99 12.05
CA GLY A 29 5.18 -6.87 11.15
C GLY A 29 5.46 -8.13 10.32
N ASN A 30 4.43 -8.76 9.78
CA ASN A 30 4.60 -9.94 8.93
C ASN A 30 5.45 -9.67 7.68
N PHE A 31 5.35 -8.48 7.10
CA PHE A 31 6.17 -8.10 5.94
C PHE A 31 7.63 -7.91 6.35
N PHE A 32 7.89 -7.28 7.49
CA PHE A 32 9.27 -7.14 8.00
C PHE A 32 9.90 -8.49 8.33
N GLY A 33 9.11 -9.43 8.90
CA GLY A 33 9.59 -10.78 9.22
C GLY A 33 9.93 -11.63 8.00
N MET A 34 9.50 -11.21 6.82
CA MET A 34 9.77 -11.89 5.54
C MET A 34 10.68 -11.06 4.62
N LEU A 35 11.33 -10.02 5.16
CA LEU A 35 12.30 -9.22 4.41
C LEU A 35 13.42 -10.12 3.89
N PRO A 36 13.70 -10.12 2.56
CA PRO A 36 14.81 -10.86 1.99
C PRO A 36 16.16 -10.43 2.58
N GLU A 37 17.09 -11.36 2.76
CA GLU A 37 18.39 -11.12 3.40
C GLU A 37 19.22 -10.05 2.65
N ASN A 38 19.13 -10.02 1.33
CA ASN A 38 19.81 -9.03 0.49
C ASN A 38 19.24 -7.60 0.65
N LEU A 39 18.06 -7.43 1.25
CA LEU A 39 17.46 -6.14 1.58
C LEU A 39 17.69 -5.71 3.04
N ASN A 40 18.44 -6.46 3.84
CA ASN A 40 18.64 -6.25 5.28
C ASN A 40 19.35 -4.93 5.65
N GLN A 41 19.98 -4.26 4.67
CA GLN A 41 20.57 -2.93 4.86
C GLN A 41 19.55 -1.79 4.75
N SER A 42 18.29 -2.10 4.45
CA SER A 42 17.23 -1.12 4.37
C SER A 42 16.80 -0.64 5.75
N LYS A 43 16.33 0.60 5.83
CA LYS A 43 15.72 1.15 7.04
C LYS A 43 14.23 0.88 7.03
N LEU A 44 13.73 0.27 8.09
CA LEU A 44 12.34 -0.13 8.21
C LEU A 44 11.53 0.90 9.01
N TYR A 45 10.40 1.29 8.47
CA TYR A 45 9.44 2.22 9.06
C TYR A 45 8.06 1.57 9.08
N GLY A 46 7.49 1.41 10.28
CA GLY A 46 6.18 0.79 10.45
C GLY A 46 5.21 1.72 11.15
N VAL A 47 3.95 1.64 10.78
CA VAL A 47 2.86 2.33 11.45
C VAL A 47 1.80 1.30 11.87
N GLU A 48 1.36 1.37 13.12
CA GLU A 48 0.31 0.50 13.64
C GLU A 48 -0.59 1.26 14.60
N LEU A 49 -1.90 1.17 14.37
CA LEU A 49 -2.90 1.83 15.21
C LEU A 49 -3.10 1.10 16.53
N ASP A 50 -3.17 -0.26 16.46
CA ASP A 50 -3.39 -1.09 17.65
C ASP A 50 -2.15 -1.12 18.54
N SER A 51 -2.33 -0.73 19.79
CA SER A 51 -1.23 -0.61 20.73
C SER A 51 -0.62 -1.95 21.14
N ILE A 52 -1.37 -3.05 21.09
CA ILE A 52 -0.89 -4.38 21.42
C ILE A 52 0.01 -4.88 20.29
N SER A 53 -0.52 -4.90 19.07
CA SER A 53 0.22 -5.30 17.87
C SER A 53 1.47 -4.45 17.67
N GLY A 54 1.37 -3.14 17.82
CA GLY A 54 2.50 -2.23 17.69
C GLY A 54 3.59 -2.44 18.73
N ARG A 55 3.26 -2.79 19.98
CA ARG A 55 4.25 -3.14 21.02
C ARG A 55 4.92 -4.48 20.71
N ILE A 56 4.17 -5.46 20.22
CA ILE A 56 4.73 -6.74 19.78
C ILE A 56 5.71 -6.48 18.63
N ALA A 57 5.32 -5.70 17.64
CA ALA A 57 6.19 -5.35 16.51
C ALA A 57 7.49 -4.66 16.97
N LYS A 58 7.42 -3.72 17.93
CA LYS A 58 8.64 -3.08 18.50
C LYS A 58 9.57 -4.06 19.19
N LEU A 59 9.04 -5.10 19.82
CA LEU A 59 9.87 -6.14 20.46
C LEU A 59 10.50 -7.07 19.42
N LEU A 60 9.79 -7.37 18.33
CA LEU A 60 10.30 -8.23 17.25
C LEU A 60 11.32 -7.52 16.36
N TYR A 61 11.15 -6.21 16.15
CA TYR A 61 11.97 -5.39 15.24
C TYR A 61 12.52 -4.17 15.97
N PRO A 62 13.45 -4.33 16.92
CA PRO A 62 13.95 -3.24 17.77
C PRO A 62 14.69 -2.13 16.99
N ASP A 63 15.26 -2.45 15.85
CA ASP A 63 15.98 -1.51 14.98
C ASP A 63 15.06 -0.75 13.99
N ALA A 64 13.78 -1.13 13.90
CA ALA A 64 12.82 -0.47 13.03
C ALA A 64 12.21 0.77 13.69
N ASN A 65 11.93 1.79 12.89
CA ASN A 65 11.20 2.98 13.32
C ASN A 65 9.70 2.70 13.30
N ILE A 66 9.13 2.28 14.43
CA ILE A 66 7.72 1.92 14.54
C ILE A 66 6.94 2.99 15.31
N GLN A 67 5.94 3.59 14.66
CA GLN A 67 5.01 4.55 15.25
C GLN A 67 3.68 3.86 15.60
N ILE A 68 3.30 3.89 16.88
CA ILE A 68 2.01 3.35 17.36
C ILE A 68 1.00 4.49 17.38
N LYS A 69 0.37 4.72 16.25
CA LYS A 69 -0.65 5.76 16.03
C LYS A 69 -1.38 5.51 14.70
N GLY A 70 -2.47 6.22 14.47
CA GLY A 70 -3.12 6.21 13.16
C GLY A 70 -2.21 6.80 12.09
N PHE A 71 -2.30 6.29 10.87
CA PHE A 71 -1.49 6.76 9.73
C PHE A 71 -1.76 8.24 9.42
N GLU A 72 -2.98 8.73 9.69
CA GLU A 72 -3.34 10.14 9.57
C GLU A 72 -2.60 11.08 10.55
N LYS A 73 -2.02 10.50 11.61
CA LYS A 73 -1.26 11.25 12.62
C LYS A 73 0.25 11.15 12.44
N THR A 74 0.70 10.48 11.38
CA THR A 74 2.13 10.42 11.06
C THR A 74 2.56 11.69 10.34
N ASP A 75 3.79 12.08 10.57
CA ASP A 75 4.43 13.28 10.06
C ASP A 75 5.62 12.97 9.14
N TYR A 76 5.58 11.81 8.48
CA TYR A 76 6.57 11.51 7.46
C TYR A 76 6.46 12.49 6.30
N PRO A 77 7.60 13.03 5.83
CA PRO A 77 7.57 13.95 4.70
C PRO A 77 7.18 13.24 3.41
N ASN A 78 6.71 14.01 2.43
CA ASN A 78 6.59 13.54 1.06
C ASN A 78 7.98 13.20 0.50
N ASP A 79 8.03 12.36 -0.52
CA ASP A 79 9.26 12.00 -1.25
C ASP A 79 10.36 11.37 -0.37
N PHE A 80 9.96 10.62 0.67
CA PHE A 80 10.88 10.08 1.66
C PHE A 80 11.17 8.59 1.50
N PHE A 81 10.17 7.79 1.15
CA PHE A 81 10.32 6.33 1.08
C PHE A 81 10.74 5.86 -0.31
N ASP A 82 11.63 4.88 -0.36
CA ASP A 82 12.02 4.18 -1.59
C ASP A 82 10.99 3.13 -1.97
N VAL A 83 10.47 2.44 -0.97
CA VAL A 83 9.47 1.39 -1.11
C VAL A 83 8.40 1.52 -0.02
N ALA A 84 7.17 1.22 -0.39
CA ALA A 84 6.11 0.92 0.55
C ALA A 84 5.55 -0.48 0.23
N ILE A 85 5.42 -1.32 1.25
CA ILE A 85 4.90 -2.68 1.12
C ILE A 85 3.97 -2.97 2.29
N GLY A 86 2.85 -3.62 2.05
CA GLY A 86 1.93 -3.96 3.14
C GLY A 86 0.54 -4.31 2.68
N ASN A 87 -0.31 -4.58 3.67
CA ASN A 87 -1.74 -4.79 3.51
C ASN A 87 -2.48 -3.62 4.17
N VAL A 88 -3.12 -2.77 3.38
CA VAL A 88 -3.84 -1.62 3.92
C VAL A 88 -5.13 -2.05 4.63
N PRO A 89 -5.63 -1.28 5.63
CA PRO A 89 -6.87 -1.63 6.30
C PRO A 89 -8.07 -1.56 5.34
N PHE A 90 -8.98 -2.53 5.48
CA PHE A 90 -10.22 -2.59 4.71
C PHE A 90 -11.38 -2.08 5.56
N GLY A 91 -12.28 -1.31 4.98
CA GLY A 91 -13.47 -0.88 5.68
C GLY A 91 -14.26 0.22 4.97
N ALA A 92 -15.52 0.36 5.38
CA ALA A 92 -16.44 1.38 4.90
C ALA A 92 -16.43 2.61 5.83
N TYR A 93 -15.23 3.05 6.25
CA TYR A 93 -15.05 4.22 7.10
C TYR A 93 -13.91 5.10 6.57
N LYS A 94 -13.78 6.27 7.13
CA LYS A 94 -12.82 7.31 6.73
C LYS A 94 -12.04 7.79 7.94
N VAL A 95 -10.90 8.41 7.69
CA VAL A 95 -10.12 9.13 8.70
C VAL A 95 -10.06 10.61 8.33
N ASN A 96 -9.83 11.46 9.32
CA ASN A 96 -9.68 12.90 9.10
C ASN A 96 -8.19 13.23 8.93
N ASP A 97 -7.83 13.67 7.73
CA ASP A 97 -6.52 14.19 7.40
C ASP A 97 -6.71 15.39 6.46
N ARG A 98 -6.37 16.60 6.92
CA ARG A 98 -6.63 17.86 6.20
C ARG A 98 -6.17 17.85 4.75
N GLN A 99 -5.09 17.14 4.47
CA GLN A 99 -4.54 17.07 3.11
C GLN A 99 -5.47 16.27 2.18
N TYR A 100 -6.20 15.28 2.71
CA TYR A 100 -6.99 14.33 1.94
C TYR A 100 -8.50 14.48 2.14
N ASP A 101 -8.98 15.23 3.13
CA ASP A 101 -10.40 15.36 3.49
C ASP A 101 -11.28 15.77 2.29
N ARG A 102 -10.76 16.64 1.42
CA ARG A 102 -11.49 17.10 0.21
C ARG A 102 -11.81 15.98 -0.79
N TYR A 103 -11.07 14.88 -0.79
CA TYR A 103 -11.27 13.76 -1.70
C TYR A 103 -12.27 12.74 -1.17
N ASN A 104 -12.57 12.80 0.13
CA ASN A 104 -13.55 11.95 0.78
C ASN A 104 -13.25 10.44 0.61
N PHE A 105 -11.99 10.05 0.60
CA PHE A 105 -11.54 8.68 0.40
C PHE A 105 -11.99 7.73 1.52
N MET A 106 -12.35 6.50 1.15
CA MET A 106 -12.44 5.39 2.11
C MET A 106 -11.06 5.06 2.66
N ILE A 107 -10.99 4.38 3.81
CA ILE A 107 -9.73 4.11 4.51
C ILE A 107 -8.66 3.47 3.61
N HIS A 108 -9.02 2.46 2.83
CA HIS A 108 -8.09 1.79 1.91
C HIS A 108 -7.57 2.72 0.81
N ASP A 109 -8.41 3.56 0.24
CA ASP A 109 -8.03 4.55 -0.78
C ASP A 109 -7.15 5.66 -0.20
N TYR A 110 -7.45 6.10 1.02
CA TYR A 110 -6.65 7.07 1.75
C TYR A 110 -5.23 6.54 1.99
N PHE A 111 -5.10 5.28 2.42
CA PHE A 111 -3.79 4.67 2.63
C PHE A 111 -2.99 4.61 1.33
N LEU A 112 -3.61 4.25 0.21
CA LEU A 112 -2.95 4.28 -1.11
C LEU A 112 -2.49 5.70 -1.47
N ALA A 113 -3.38 6.68 -1.37
CA ALA A 113 -3.09 8.07 -1.74
C ALA A 113 -1.93 8.65 -0.91
N LYS A 114 -1.99 8.54 0.41
CA LYS A 114 -0.94 9.05 1.30
C LYS A 114 0.39 8.31 1.11
N THR A 115 0.35 7.00 0.94
CA THR A 115 1.56 6.21 0.69
C THR A 115 2.25 6.64 -0.60
N ILE A 116 1.51 6.84 -1.69
CA ILE A 116 2.08 7.32 -2.95
C ILE A 116 2.70 8.72 -2.79
N ASP A 117 2.06 9.63 -2.05
CA ASP A 117 2.64 10.96 -1.81
C ASP A 117 3.96 10.89 -1.03
N GLN A 118 4.08 9.95 -0.10
CA GLN A 118 5.28 9.77 0.73
C GLN A 118 6.41 9.01 0.04
N LEU A 119 6.15 8.33 -1.09
CA LEU A 119 7.21 7.75 -1.91
C LEU A 119 8.01 8.86 -2.60
N ARG A 120 9.33 8.68 -2.69
CA ARG A 120 10.16 9.51 -3.56
C ARG A 120 9.86 9.25 -5.05
N PRO A 121 10.18 10.18 -5.96
CA PRO A 121 10.14 9.90 -7.39
C PRO A 121 10.92 8.62 -7.74
N GLY A 122 10.31 7.74 -8.54
CA GLY A 122 10.85 6.41 -8.86
C GLY A 122 10.66 5.36 -7.77
N GLY A 123 10.21 5.73 -6.56
CA GLY A 123 9.87 4.80 -5.50
C GLY A 123 8.67 3.92 -5.85
N VAL A 124 8.59 2.74 -5.27
CA VAL A 124 7.58 1.73 -5.62
C VAL A 124 6.70 1.39 -4.42
N ALA A 125 5.38 1.37 -4.64
CA ALA A 125 4.41 0.79 -3.72
C ALA A 125 4.00 -0.60 -4.20
N ALA A 126 4.04 -1.58 -3.30
CA ALA A 126 3.47 -2.92 -3.45
C ALA A 126 2.44 -3.12 -2.33
N LEU A 127 1.17 -2.86 -2.60
CA LEU A 127 0.14 -2.82 -1.56
C LEU A 127 -1.01 -3.76 -1.87
N ILE A 128 -1.44 -4.48 -0.82
CA ILE A 128 -2.67 -5.27 -0.87
C ILE A 128 -3.82 -4.36 -0.44
N THR A 129 -4.85 -4.27 -1.27
CA THR A 129 -6.06 -3.48 -1.01
C THR A 129 -7.31 -4.27 -1.35
N THR A 130 -8.48 -3.74 -1.00
CA THR A 130 -9.76 -4.32 -1.42
C THR A 130 -10.00 -4.12 -2.92
N LYS A 131 -10.69 -5.05 -3.57
CA LYS A 131 -11.16 -4.90 -4.95
C LYS A 131 -11.90 -3.57 -5.20
N GLY A 132 -12.50 -3.00 -4.15
CA GLY A 132 -13.25 -1.75 -4.24
C GLY A 132 -12.43 -0.55 -4.75
N THR A 133 -11.10 -0.55 -4.63
CA THR A 133 -10.26 0.51 -5.19
C THR A 133 -10.35 0.52 -6.72
N MET A 134 -10.24 -0.65 -7.35
CA MET A 134 -10.25 -0.78 -8.81
C MET A 134 -11.66 -0.89 -9.39
N ASP A 135 -12.61 -1.51 -8.68
CA ASP A 135 -13.94 -1.86 -9.20
C ASP A 135 -15.02 -0.81 -8.91
N LYS A 136 -14.78 0.20 -8.06
CA LYS A 136 -15.82 1.21 -7.75
C LYS A 136 -16.15 2.08 -8.96
N ALA A 137 -17.44 2.45 -9.10
CA ALA A 137 -17.92 3.30 -10.18
C ALA A 137 -17.21 4.68 -10.20
N SER A 138 -17.02 5.31 -9.02
CA SER A 138 -16.29 6.58 -8.93
C SER A 138 -14.81 6.39 -9.27
N PRO A 139 -14.26 7.11 -10.26
CA PRO A 139 -12.86 7.03 -10.65
C PRO A 139 -11.92 7.90 -9.81
N GLU A 140 -12.40 8.62 -8.80
CA GLU A 140 -11.66 9.69 -8.11
C GLU A 140 -10.32 9.21 -7.53
N VAL A 141 -10.30 8.06 -6.83
CA VAL A 141 -9.04 7.54 -6.29
C VAL A 141 -8.11 7.08 -7.40
N ARG A 142 -8.64 6.42 -8.45
CA ARG A 142 -7.82 5.98 -9.59
C ARG A 142 -7.19 7.17 -10.33
N LYS A 143 -7.94 8.27 -10.52
CA LYS A 143 -7.41 9.53 -11.06
C LYS A 143 -6.31 10.10 -10.17
N TYR A 144 -6.56 10.17 -8.86
CA TYR A 144 -5.57 10.66 -7.90
C TYR A 144 -4.24 9.90 -8.00
N LEU A 145 -4.32 8.57 -8.05
CA LEU A 145 -3.15 7.71 -8.17
C LEU A 145 -2.47 7.87 -9.54
N ALA A 146 -3.24 7.88 -10.62
CA ALA A 146 -2.73 8.01 -12.00
C ALA A 146 -2.01 9.33 -12.27
N GLU A 147 -2.45 10.42 -11.65
CA GLU A 147 -1.74 11.72 -11.71
C GLU A 147 -0.32 11.63 -11.12
N ARG A 148 -0.09 10.74 -10.17
CA ARG A 148 1.11 10.68 -9.32
C ARG A 148 2.00 9.48 -9.56
N ALA A 149 1.46 8.41 -10.08
CA ALA A 149 2.18 7.14 -10.22
C ALA A 149 1.73 6.37 -11.46
N ASP A 150 2.64 5.55 -11.96
CA ASP A 150 2.35 4.56 -12.99
C ASP A 150 1.90 3.26 -12.32
N LEU A 151 0.79 2.68 -12.78
CA LEU A 151 0.39 1.34 -12.39
C LEU A 151 1.25 0.33 -13.17
N LEU A 152 2.20 -0.30 -12.47
CA LEU A 152 3.09 -1.30 -13.06
C LEU A 152 2.41 -2.66 -13.23
N GLY A 153 1.43 -2.95 -12.37
CA GLY A 153 0.67 -4.19 -12.42
C GLY A 153 -0.38 -4.29 -11.32
N ALA A 154 -1.38 -5.11 -11.58
CA ALA A 154 -2.44 -5.42 -10.63
C ALA A 154 -2.72 -6.93 -10.67
N ILE A 155 -2.83 -7.57 -9.51
CA ILE A 155 -3.10 -9.00 -9.38
C ILE A 155 -4.31 -9.16 -8.47
N ARG A 156 -5.42 -9.70 -8.99
CA ARG A 156 -6.56 -10.06 -8.16
C ARG A 156 -6.33 -11.40 -7.49
N LEU A 157 -6.35 -11.40 -6.18
CA LEU A 157 -6.24 -12.60 -5.37
C LEU A 157 -7.59 -13.33 -5.31
N PRO A 158 -7.60 -14.68 -5.30
CA PRO A 158 -8.82 -15.42 -5.06
C PRO A 158 -9.40 -15.06 -3.68
N ASN A 159 -10.72 -15.09 -3.55
CA ASN A 159 -11.43 -14.76 -2.29
C ASN A 159 -11.03 -15.65 -1.11
N THR A 160 -10.40 -16.79 -1.38
CA THR A 160 -9.88 -17.73 -0.37
C THR A 160 -8.46 -17.41 0.11
N ALA A 161 -7.77 -16.45 -0.51
CA ALA A 161 -6.35 -16.16 -0.23
C ALA A 161 -6.08 -15.84 1.25
N PHE A 162 -7.03 -15.25 1.95
CA PHE A 162 -6.91 -14.87 3.37
C PHE A 162 -7.75 -15.75 4.31
N LYS A 163 -8.47 -16.76 3.80
CA LYS A 163 -9.39 -17.60 4.58
C LYS A 163 -8.67 -18.32 5.73
N ALA A 164 -7.46 -18.81 5.49
CA ALA A 164 -6.68 -19.52 6.50
C ALA A 164 -6.14 -18.61 7.64
N ASN A 165 -5.91 -17.32 7.36
CA ASN A 165 -5.25 -16.41 8.29
C ASN A 165 -6.20 -15.38 8.92
N ALA A 166 -7.28 -14.99 8.21
CA ALA A 166 -8.18 -13.93 8.67
C ALA A 166 -9.64 -14.38 8.81
N GLY A 167 -9.98 -15.62 8.45
CA GLY A 167 -11.34 -16.17 8.58
C GLY A 167 -12.40 -15.50 7.69
N THR A 168 -11.98 -14.60 6.77
CA THR A 168 -12.86 -13.84 5.90
C THR A 168 -12.64 -14.17 4.44
N GLU A 169 -13.73 -14.24 3.68
CA GLU A 169 -13.70 -14.34 2.21
C GLU A 169 -13.82 -12.93 1.63
N VAL A 170 -12.67 -12.31 1.33
CA VAL A 170 -12.62 -10.97 0.74
C VAL A 170 -11.75 -11.02 -0.50
N SER A 171 -12.29 -10.56 -1.63
CA SER A 171 -11.48 -10.34 -2.82
C SER A 171 -10.58 -9.12 -2.62
N ALA A 172 -9.30 -9.33 -2.79
CA ALA A 172 -8.28 -8.30 -2.63
C ALA A 172 -7.41 -8.23 -3.88
N ASP A 173 -6.85 -7.06 -4.11
CA ASP A 173 -5.92 -6.80 -5.20
C ASP A 173 -4.54 -6.48 -4.64
N ILE A 174 -3.49 -6.99 -5.27
CA ILE A 174 -2.13 -6.49 -5.08
C ILE A 174 -1.89 -5.46 -6.18
N LEU A 175 -1.57 -4.24 -5.79
CA LEU A 175 -1.30 -3.15 -6.72
C LEU A 175 0.16 -2.75 -6.61
N PHE A 176 0.82 -2.63 -7.77
CA PHE A 176 2.19 -2.15 -7.89
C PHE A 176 2.18 -0.80 -8.60
N PHE A 177 2.64 0.24 -7.89
CA PHE A 177 2.75 1.60 -8.43
C PHE A 177 4.17 2.09 -8.35
N GLN A 178 4.61 2.84 -9.37
CA GLN A 178 5.86 3.60 -9.31
C GLN A 178 5.57 5.09 -9.34
N LYS A 179 6.08 5.81 -8.34
CA LYS A 179 5.88 7.26 -8.25
C LYS A 179 6.56 7.99 -9.40
N ARG A 180 5.81 8.88 -10.05
CA ARG A 180 6.32 9.76 -11.12
C ARG A 180 7.19 10.87 -10.54
N GLU A 181 8.05 11.44 -11.37
CA GLU A 181 8.84 12.63 -11.01
C GLU A 181 7.98 13.90 -10.93
N SER A 182 6.90 13.94 -11.71
CA SER A 182 5.97 15.08 -11.75
C SER A 182 4.55 14.60 -11.98
N LEU A 183 3.60 15.45 -11.58
CA LEU A 183 2.18 15.19 -11.83
C LEU A 183 1.90 15.20 -13.34
N THR A 184 1.04 14.30 -13.79
CA THR A 184 0.54 14.27 -15.16
C THR A 184 -0.95 14.61 -15.21
N LYS A 185 -1.38 15.20 -16.32
CA LYS A 185 -2.81 15.37 -16.65
C LYS A 185 -3.30 14.27 -17.60
N GLU A 186 -2.39 13.50 -18.17
CA GLU A 186 -2.73 12.38 -19.04
C GLU A 186 -3.25 11.23 -18.19
N MET A 187 -4.49 10.83 -18.49
CA MET A 187 -5.16 9.76 -17.75
C MET A 187 -5.10 8.45 -18.54
N PRO A 188 -4.50 7.40 -17.96
CA PRO A 188 -4.47 6.08 -18.59
C PRO A 188 -5.86 5.44 -18.57
N GLU A 189 -6.07 4.46 -19.44
CA GLU A 189 -7.37 3.76 -19.59
C GLU A 189 -7.82 3.06 -18.31
N TRP A 190 -6.89 2.53 -17.51
CA TRP A 190 -7.21 1.77 -16.30
C TRP A 190 -7.95 2.58 -15.20
N ILE A 191 -8.05 3.89 -15.31
CA ILE A 191 -8.86 4.70 -14.39
C ILE A 191 -10.36 4.49 -14.60
N ASN A 192 -10.78 4.08 -15.80
CA ASN A 192 -12.17 3.84 -16.15
C ASN A 192 -12.51 2.37 -15.89
N LEU A 193 -13.79 2.11 -15.59
CA LEU A 193 -14.30 0.74 -15.63
C LEU A 193 -14.61 0.42 -17.10
N ASP A 194 -14.15 -0.75 -17.53
CA ASP A 194 -14.56 -1.31 -18.81
C ASP A 194 -15.67 -2.32 -18.55
N SER A 195 -16.65 -2.42 -19.46
CA SER A 195 -17.62 -3.50 -19.47
C SER A 195 -17.12 -4.58 -20.40
N ASP A 196 -17.17 -5.83 -19.98
CA ASP A 196 -16.94 -6.93 -20.90
C ASP A 196 -18.00 -6.96 -22.03
N VAL A 197 -17.81 -7.83 -23.02
CA VAL A 197 -18.73 -7.97 -24.15
C VAL A 197 -20.17 -8.35 -23.75
N ASN A 198 -20.40 -8.71 -22.49
CA ASN A 198 -21.70 -9.07 -21.93
C ASN A 198 -22.28 -7.93 -21.06
N GLY A 199 -21.56 -6.81 -20.89
CA GLY A 199 -22.01 -5.65 -20.15
C GLY A 199 -21.98 -5.82 -18.61
N ILE A 200 -21.17 -6.74 -18.10
CA ILE A 200 -20.99 -7.00 -16.68
C ILE A 200 -19.75 -6.28 -16.15
#